data_2987528ba3ea9e586d79212a77d97f5f
#
_entry.id   2987528ba3ea9e586d79212a77d97f5f
#
_cell.length_a   1.000
_cell.length_b   1.000
_cell.length_c   1.000
_cell.angle_alpha   90.00
_cell.angle_beta   90.00
_cell.angle_gamma   90.00
#
_symmetry.space_group_name_H-M   'P 1'
#
loop_
_entity.id
_entity.type
_entity.pdbx_description
1 polymer ?
#
loop_
_entity_poly.entity_id
_entity_poly.type
_entity_poly.pdbx_seq_one_letter_code
_entity_poly.pdbx_strand_id
1 'polypeptide(L)'
;MAIKGIDVSHWQGNINWTKVKAAGIKFAIIKAGGSDDGFYTDSKWEANYKGAKKNGIAVGAYYFAGPKCVTADAGKADAKRFIKLLKGKKLEYPVYFDCEAQPASKKAGTTKAAIAFCMELETAGYYAGIYASAYSGFQDRLDDSKLGSFAHWVAQYASKCTYGGKYGIWQYSSGGKVSGISGNVDMDLSYVDYPSIIKKHGLNGYPKPDADKNTGAKAEKAEAGNGKKTADAIISVMEGWIGYSEKNGKYKKIIDIYNSHKPLARGYKMKYTDAWCDATVSAAAIKAGMTDLIGTEISCEKHVAIFKKKGIWLEDGTITPKRGDIILYNWKDSTQPNDGSSTHIGIVTKVKNGMITVIEGNHKNAVGYRTIPVGWGYIRGYARPKYDKSAFASANKKSVDEIAREVIAGKWGNGNARKRKLKKAGYDYAAVQKKVNLLVK
;
A
#
# COMPACT_ATOMS: atom_id res chain seq x y z
N MET A 1 3.86 -8.25 -21.55
CA MET A 1 3.79 -7.19 -22.60
C MET A 1 3.32 -5.90 -21.93
N ALA A 2 3.87 -4.74 -22.33
CA ALA A 2 3.38 -3.46 -21.84
C ALA A 2 1.99 -3.15 -22.40
N ILE A 3 1.14 -2.53 -21.59
CA ILE A 3 -0.24 -2.17 -21.97
C ILE A 3 -0.23 -0.72 -22.44
N LYS A 4 -0.78 -0.47 -23.64
CA LYS A 4 -0.82 0.87 -24.26
C LYS A 4 -1.98 1.69 -23.70
N GLY A 5 -1.67 2.90 -23.30
CA GLY A 5 -2.63 3.88 -22.76
C GLY A 5 -2.35 5.30 -23.23
N ILE A 6 -3.16 6.20 -22.73
CA ILE A 6 -3.08 7.66 -22.94
C ILE A 6 -3.39 8.37 -21.63
N ASP A 7 -2.94 9.61 -21.49
CA ASP A 7 -3.53 10.51 -20.53
C ASP A 7 -4.17 11.73 -21.22
N VAL A 8 -5.22 12.25 -20.59
CA VAL A 8 -6.08 13.27 -21.21
C VAL A 8 -6.66 14.25 -20.18
N SER A 9 -6.94 15.45 -20.65
CA SER A 9 -7.61 16.50 -19.89
C SER A 9 -8.62 17.23 -20.79
N HIS A 10 -9.04 18.42 -20.39
CA HIS A 10 -9.85 19.31 -21.23
C HIS A 10 -9.12 19.71 -22.54
N TRP A 11 -7.79 19.62 -22.58
CA TRP A 11 -7.01 19.99 -23.76
C TRP A 11 -7.30 19.12 -24.99
N GLN A 12 -7.71 17.86 -24.82
CA GLN A 12 -8.10 16.99 -25.90
C GLN A 12 -9.54 17.21 -26.40
N GLY A 13 -10.26 18.18 -25.81
CA GLY A 13 -11.60 18.57 -26.23
C GLY A 13 -12.63 17.45 -26.15
N ASN A 14 -13.39 17.24 -27.21
CA ASN A 14 -14.38 16.17 -27.30
C ASN A 14 -13.75 14.92 -27.91
N ILE A 15 -13.67 13.86 -27.13
CA ILE A 15 -13.02 12.59 -27.50
C ILE A 15 -14.07 11.58 -27.99
N ASN A 16 -13.83 10.98 -29.15
CA ASN A 16 -14.58 9.81 -29.61
C ASN A 16 -13.96 8.53 -29.04
N TRP A 17 -14.42 8.12 -27.89
CA TRP A 17 -13.90 6.97 -27.15
C TRP A 17 -14.06 5.63 -27.88
N THR A 18 -15.06 5.49 -28.76
CA THR A 18 -15.21 4.29 -29.62
C THR A 18 -14.03 4.17 -30.59
N LYS A 19 -13.64 5.26 -31.23
CA LYS A 19 -12.46 5.28 -32.12
C LYS A 19 -11.16 5.08 -31.33
N VAL A 20 -11.03 5.69 -30.15
CA VAL A 20 -9.88 5.50 -29.26
C VAL A 20 -9.73 4.02 -28.87
N LYS A 21 -10.82 3.34 -28.52
CA LYS A 21 -10.80 1.90 -28.22
C LYS A 21 -10.38 1.07 -29.43
N ALA A 22 -10.92 1.38 -30.61
CA ALA A 22 -10.56 0.71 -31.87
C ALA A 22 -9.08 0.93 -32.26
N ALA A 23 -8.48 2.07 -31.86
CA ALA A 23 -7.06 2.35 -32.04
C ALA A 23 -6.13 1.54 -31.07
N GLY A 24 -6.71 0.63 -30.28
CA GLY A 24 -5.98 -0.28 -29.42
C GLY A 24 -5.62 0.26 -28.03
N ILE A 25 -6.11 1.44 -27.65
CA ILE A 25 -5.91 2.01 -26.32
C ILE A 25 -6.68 1.17 -25.27
N LYS A 26 -5.99 0.76 -24.23
CA LYS A 26 -6.53 -0.12 -23.18
C LYS A 26 -6.83 0.61 -21.87
N PHE A 27 -6.11 1.71 -21.57
CA PHE A 27 -6.37 2.53 -20.40
C PHE A 27 -6.20 4.03 -20.69
N ALA A 28 -6.80 4.85 -19.84
CA ALA A 28 -6.65 6.29 -19.84
C ALA A 28 -6.49 6.82 -18.42
N ILE A 29 -5.48 7.68 -18.18
CA ILE A 29 -5.35 8.45 -16.94
C ILE A 29 -5.95 9.84 -17.20
N ILE A 30 -7.00 10.20 -16.48
CA ILE A 30 -7.81 11.37 -16.81
C ILE A 30 -7.64 12.46 -15.75
N LYS A 31 -7.38 13.71 -16.18
CA LYS A 31 -7.33 14.85 -15.28
C LYS A 31 -8.70 15.02 -14.60
N ALA A 32 -8.73 15.03 -13.28
CA ALA A 32 -9.95 15.31 -12.54
C ALA A 32 -10.04 16.77 -12.10
N GLY A 33 -8.91 17.42 -11.89
CA GLY A 33 -8.83 18.82 -11.47
C GLY A 33 -7.42 19.20 -11.07
N GLY A 34 -7.29 20.35 -10.41
CA GLY A 34 -6.00 20.87 -9.96
C GLY A 34 -6.12 22.01 -8.97
N SER A 35 -4.94 22.61 -8.65
CA SER A 35 -4.81 23.75 -7.73
C SER A 35 -3.78 24.80 -8.17
N ASP A 36 -3.43 24.81 -9.44
CA ASP A 36 -2.44 25.74 -10.01
C ASP A 36 -2.96 27.19 -10.10
N ASP A 37 -4.25 27.36 -10.33
CA ASP A 37 -4.93 28.66 -10.29
C ASP A 37 -6.17 28.58 -9.38
N GLY A 38 -5.91 28.32 -8.09
CA GLY A 38 -6.96 27.95 -7.15
C GLY A 38 -7.48 26.52 -7.41
N PHE A 39 -8.49 26.11 -6.64
CA PHE A 39 -9.08 24.79 -6.85
C PHE A 39 -10.06 24.79 -8.01
N TYR A 40 -9.88 23.83 -8.95
CA TYR A 40 -10.83 23.64 -10.06
C TYR A 40 -11.09 22.15 -10.35
N THR A 41 -12.19 21.88 -10.99
CA THR A 41 -12.51 20.60 -11.62
C THR A 41 -12.21 20.71 -13.11
N ASP A 42 -11.55 19.71 -13.70
CA ASP A 42 -11.33 19.69 -15.15
C ASP A 42 -12.67 19.62 -15.88
N SER A 43 -12.89 20.52 -16.84
CA SER A 43 -14.20 20.67 -17.52
C SER A 43 -14.62 19.43 -18.33
N LYS A 44 -13.69 18.54 -18.66
CA LYS A 44 -13.96 17.28 -19.38
C LYS A 44 -13.90 16.04 -18.50
N TRP A 45 -13.61 16.19 -17.19
CA TRP A 45 -13.48 15.05 -16.27
C TRP A 45 -14.63 14.05 -16.35
N GLU A 46 -15.87 14.52 -16.18
CA GLU A 46 -17.05 13.66 -16.19
C GLU A 46 -17.31 13.05 -17.56
N ALA A 47 -17.14 13.83 -18.62
CA ALA A 47 -17.36 13.36 -19.99
C ALA A 47 -16.34 12.29 -20.38
N ASN A 48 -15.05 12.52 -20.07
CA ASN A 48 -13.98 11.59 -20.36
C ASN A 48 -14.11 10.31 -19.54
N TYR A 49 -14.39 10.42 -18.23
CA TYR A 49 -14.64 9.25 -17.38
C TYR A 49 -15.78 8.38 -17.93
N LYS A 50 -16.96 8.99 -18.20
CA LYS A 50 -18.13 8.26 -18.71
C LYS A 50 -17.86 7.65 -20.08
N GLY A 51 -17.21 8.41 -20.97
CA GLY A 51 -16.89 7.96 -22.33
C GLY A 51 -15.91 6.78 -22.34
N ALA A 52 -14.81 6.86 -21.59
CA ALA A 52 -13.83 5.78 -21.45
C ALA A 52 -14.47 4.51 -20.85
N LYS A 53 -15.22 4.65 -19.76
CA LYS A 53 -15.91 3.54 -19.09
C LYS A 53 -16.92 2.86 -19.99
N LYS A 54 -17.75 3.62 -20.73
CA LYS A 54 -18.76 3.09 -21.66
C LYS A 54 -18.11 2.23 -22.76
N ASN A 55 -16.89 2.57 -23.16
CA ASN A 55 -16.16 1.87 -24.22
C ASN A 55 -15.20 0.78 -23.67
N GLY A 56 -15.26 0.45 -22.38
CA GLY A 56 -14.43 -0.60 -21.78
C GLY A 56 -12.93 -0.26 -21.78
N ILE A 57 -12.59 1.03 -21.70
CA ILE A 57 -11.23 1.52 -21.44
C ILE A 57 -11.08 1.65 -19.93
N ALA A 58 -10.04 1.04 -19.38
CA ALA A 58 -9.73 1.12 -17.96
C ALA A 58 -9.30 2.55 -17.59
N VAL A 59 -9.74 3.07 -16.44
CA VAL A 59 -9.55 4.47 -16.08
C VAL A 59 -8.72 4.59 -14.80
N GLY A 60 -7.73 5.50 -14.80
CA GLY A 60 -7.13 6.14 -13.65
C GLY A 60 -7.44 7.63 -13.64
N ALA A 61 -6.91 8.35 -12.65
CA ALA A 61 -7.11 9.78 -12.57
C ALA A 61 -5.87 10.50 -12.07
N TYR A 62 -5.71 11.79 -12.40
CA TYR A 62 -4.69 12.62 -11.82
C TYR A 62 -5.22 13.98 -11.35
N TYR A 63 -4.51 14.57 -10.41
CA TYR A 63 -4.75 15.87 -9.85
C TYR A 63 -3.50 16.73 -10.04
N PHE A 64 -3.61 17.82 -10.81
CA PHE A 64 -2.53 18.75 -11.06
C PHE A 64 -2.27 19.59 -9.80
N ALA A 65 -1.23 19.25 -9.07
CA ALA A 65 -0.86 19.98 -7.87
C ALA A 65 -0.21 21.32 -8.22
N GLY A 66 -0.75 22.41 -7.71
CA GLY A 66 -0.27 23.75 -8.01
C GLY A 66 1.06 24.10 -7.36
N PRO A 67 1.72 25.21 -7.78
CA PRO A 67 3.04 25.60 -7.32
C PRO A 67 3.13 25.88 -5.81
N LYS A 68 2.00 26.17 -5.16
CA LYS A 68 1.89 26.37 -3.70
C LYS A 68 1.75 25.07 -2.91
N CYS A 69 1.60 23.92 -3.58
CA CYS A 69 1.51 22.61 -2.92
C CYS A 69 2.89 22.08 -2.50
N VAL A 70 3.51 22.77 -1.53
CA VAL A 70 4.87 22.52 -1.04
C VAL A 70 4.95 22.30 0.48
N THR A 71 3.82 21.94 1.10
CA THR A 71 3.74 21.58 2.53
C THR A 71 2.86 20.34 2.70
N ALA A 72 3.03 19.61 3.79
CA ALA A 72 2.19 18.45 4.09
C ALA A 72 0.70 18.82 4.18
N ASP A 73 0.38 19.99 4.74
CA ASP A 73 -1.03 20.42 4.89
C ASP A 73 -1.64 20.82 3.54
N ALA A 74 -0.87 21.47 2.65
CA ALA A 74 -1.31 21.73 1.29
C ALA A 74 -1.59 20.42 0.53
N GLY A 75 -0.68 19.43 0.63
CA GLY A 75 -0.89 18.11 0.05
C GLY A 75 -2.15 17.41 0.57
N LYS A 76 -2.39 17.45 1.88
CA LYS A 76 -3.64 16.90 2.47
C LYS A 76 -4.88 17.66 1.99
N ALA A 77 -4.81 18.99 1.87
CA ALA A 77 -5.94 19.79 1.41
C ALA A 77 -6.30 19.44 -0.04
N ASP A 78 -5.31 19.32 -0.92
CA ASP A 78 -5.50 18.91 -2.31
C ASP A 78 -6.01 17.48 -2.44
N ALA A 79 -5.48 16.54 -1.64
CA ALA A 79 -5.98 15.18 -1.60
C ALA A 79 -7.48 15.10 -1.22
N LYS A 80 -7.91 15.86 -0.22
CA LYS A 80 -9.33 15.92 0.19
C LYS A 80 -10.24 16.44 -0.92
N ARG A 81 -9.76 17.40 -1.71
CA ARG A 81 -10.48 17.92 -2.89
C ARG A 81 -10.55 16.87 -3.98
N PHE A 82 -9.43 16.21 -4.28
CA PHE A 82 -9.38 15.13 -5.25
C PHE A 82 -10.30 13.96 -4.88
N ILE A 83 -10.29 13.53 -3.61
CA ILE A 83 -11.20 12.48 -3.10
C ILE A 83 -12.68 12.82 -3.37
N LYS A 84 -13.08 14.09 -3.26
CA LYS A 84 -14.44 14.52 -3.58
C LYS A 84 -14.77 14.31 -5.06
N LEU A 85 -13.82 14.58 -5.97
CA LEU A 85 -13.98 14.36 -7.41
C LEU A 85 -14.07 12.88 -7.78
N LEU A 86 -13.39 12.02 -7.02
CA LEU A 86 -13.35 10.58 -7.23
C LEU A 86 -14.55 9.83 -6.63
N LYS A 87 -15.33 10.49 -5.76
CA LYS A 87 -16.45 9.86 -5.06
C LYS A 87 -17.45 9.21 -6.01
N GLY A 88 -17.82 7.95 -5.74
CA GLY A 88 -18.78 7.18 -6.55
C GLY A 88 -18.23 6.64 -7.86
N LYS A 89 -16.95 6.83 -8.17
CA LYS A 89 -16.31 6.31 -9.37
C LYS A 89 -15.56 5.01 -9.09
N LYS A 90 -15.50 4.13 -10.10
CA LYS A 90 -14.68 2.91 -10.09
C LYS A 90 -13.53 3.08 -11.06
N LEU A 91 -12.30 3.07 -10.56
CA LEU A 91 -11.10 3.31 -11.35
C LEU A 91 -10.19 2.07 -11.31
N GLU A 92 -9.81 1.55 -12.48
CA GLU A 92 -8.97 0.36 -12.61
C GLU A 92 -7.48 0.67 -12.52
N TYR A 93 -7.09 1.91 -12.65
CA TYR A 93 -5.73 2.40 -12.56
C TYR A 93 -5.56 3.29 -11.33
N PRO A 94 -4.30 3.51 -10.88
CA PRO A 94 -4.04 4.37 -9.73
C PRO A 94 -4.56 5.80 -9.91
N VAL A 95 -4.58 6.54 -8.79
CA VAL A 95 -4.88 7.97 -8.76
C VAL A 95 -3.61 8.73 -8.37
N TYR A 96 -3.25 9.77 -9.13
CA TYR A 96 -1.92 10.36 -9.09
C TYR A 96 -1.90 11.80 -8.59
N PHE A 97 -0.89 12.10 -7.77
CA PHE A 97 -0.38 13.43 -7.53
C PHE A 97 0.50 13.82 -8.71
N ASP A 98 0.10 14.80 -9.49
CA ASP A 98 0.87 15.31 -10.61
C ASP A 98 1.78 16.46 -10.15
N CYS A 99 3.10 16.21 -10.21
CA CYS A 99 4.16 17.06 -9.67
C CYS A 99 5.00 17.67 -10.78
N GLU A 100 4.57 18.80 -11.32
CA GLU A 100 5.34 19.51 -12.36
C GLU A 100 5.37 21.05 -12.19
N ALA A 101 4.47 21.62 -11.37
CA ALA A 101 4.38 23.04 -11.15
C ALA A 101 5.21 23.58 -9.98
N GLN A 102 5.69 22.71 -9.08
CA GLN A 102 6.39 23.14 -7.86
C GLN A 102 7.82 23.60 -8.18
N PRO A 103 8.32 24.66 -7.51
CA PRO A 103 9.70 25.10 -7.69
C PRO A 103 10.69 24.03 -7.18
N ALA A 104 11.78 23.78 -7.92
CA ALA A 104 12.83 22.84 -7.50
C ALA A 104 13.48 23.25 -6.16
N SER A 105 13.55 24.55 -5.85
CA SER A 105 14.03 25.07 -4.57
C SER A 105 13.18 24.64 -3.35
N LYS A 106 11.97 24.13 -3.58
CA LYS A 106 11.06 23.63 -2.54
C LYS A 106 11.02 22.08 -2.44
N LYS A 107 12.01 21.39 -2.97
CA LYS A 107 12.12 19.91 -3.05
C LYS A 107 11.66 19.19 -1.78
N ALA A 108 12.21 19.57 -0.63
CA ALA A 108 11.85 18.93 0.65
C ALA A 108 10.37 19.14 1.02
N GLY A 109 9.83 20.33 0.76
CA GLY A 109 8.43 20.67 1.00
C GLY A 109 7.50 19.95 0.04
N THR A 110 7.82 19.95 -1.25
CA THR A 110 7.10 19.23 -2.31
C THR A 110 7.03 17.73 -2.02
N THR A 111 8.14 17.13 -1.58
CA THR A 111 8.18 15.73 -1.16
C THR A 111 7.22 15.45 0.00
N LYS A 112 7.20 16.32 1.02
CA LYS A 112 6.24 16.20 2.14
C LYS A 112 4.79 16.35 1.67
N ALA A 113 4.52 17.26 0.73
CA ALA A 113 3.19 17.43 0.14
C ALA A 113 2.74 16.19 -0.62
N ALA A 114 3.57 15.64 -1.50
CA ALA A 114 3.29 14.42 -2.27
C ALA A 114 3.02 13.21 -1.36
N ILE A 115 3.85 13.00 -0.33
CA ILE A 115 3.65 11.93 0.67
C ILE A 115 2.30 12.12 1.38
N ALA A 116 2.03 13.34 1.89
CA ALA A 116 0.80 13.61 2.62
C ALA A 116 -0.46 13.46 1.74
N PHE A 117 -0.38 13.86 0.48
CA PHE A 117 -1.43 13.68 -0.52
C PHE A 117 -1.72 12.19 -0.77
N CYS A 118 -0.68 11.40 -1.07
CA CYS A 118 -0.84 9.97 -1.34
C CYS A 118 -1.35 9.21 -0.11
N MET A 119 -0.86 9.53 1.10
CA MET A 119 -1.34 8.91 2.35
C MET A 119 -2.82 9.19 2.61
N GLU A 120 -3.30 10.42 2.33
CA GLU A 120 -4.72 10.76 2.48
C GLU A 120 -5.58 9.96 1.49
N LEU A 121 -5.12 9.78 0.24
CA LEU A 121 -5.77 8.94 -0.77
C LEU A 121 -5.82 7.46 -0.35
N GLU A 122 -4.69 6.90 0.12
CA GLU A 122 -4.65 5.52 0.61
C GLU A 122 -5.58 5.30 1.81
N THR A 123 -5.65 6.28 2.73
CA THR A 123 -6.58 6.26 3.86
C THR A 123 -8.04 6.25 3.40
N ALA A 124 -8.33 6.90 2.27
CA ALA A 124 -9.65 6.92 1.65
C ALA A 124 -9.95 5.68 0.77
N GLY A 125 -9.02 4.72 0.69
CA GLY A 125 -9.18 3.47 -0.05
C GLY A 125 -8.80 3.55 -1.52
N TYR A 126 -7.94 4.51 -1.89
CA TYR A 126 -7.43 4.62 -3.26
C TYR A 126 -6.01 4.06 -3.39
N TYR A 127 -5.70 3.52 -4.55
CA TYR A 127 -4.34 3.15 -4.93
C TYR A 127 -3.60 4.40 -5.41
N ALA A 128 -2.77 4.98 -4.53
CA ALA A 128 -2.13 6.26 -4.77
C ALA A 128 -0.80 6.15 -5.54
N GLY A 129 -0.50 7.16 -6.33
CA GLY A 129 0.75 7.28 -7.06
C GLY A 129 1.19 8.72 -7.25
N ILE A 130 2.36 8.88 -7.84
CA ILE A 130 2.97 10.17 -8.16
C ILE A 130 3.36 10.15 -9.63
N TYR A 131 2.94 11.18 -10.36
CA TYR A 131 3.44 11.49 -11.69
C TYR A 131 4.45 12.62 -11.61
N ALA A 132 5.55 12.45 -12.31
CA ALA A 132 6.55 13.49 -12.53
C ALA A 132 7.45 13.09 -13.72
N SER A 133 8.15 14.08 -14.29
CA SER A 133 9.23 13.78 -15.24
C SER A 133 10.42 13.11 -14.54
N ALA A 134 11.17 12.31 -15.25
CA ALA A 134 12.32 11.56 -14.72
C ALA A 134 13.36 12.51 -14.07
N TYR A 135 13.67 13.62 -14.74
CA TYR A 135 14.70 14.56 -14.29
C TYR A 135 14.10 15.73 -13.50
N SER A 136 13.44 16.67 -14.16
CA SER A 136 12.91 17.88 -13.49
C SER A 136 11.88 17.60 -12.40
N GLY A 137 11.28 16.41 -12.37
CA GLY A 137 10.32 15.96 -11.36
C GLY A 137 10.98 15.11 -10.28
N PHE A 138 11.20 13.82 -10.56
CA PHE A 138 11.69 12.87 -9.55
C PHE A 138 13.10 13.19 -9.06
N GLN A 139 13.99 13.73 -9.91
CA GLN A 139 15.33 14.11 -9.50
C GLN A 139 15.38 15.49 -8.84
N ASP A 140 14.72 16.50 -9.42
CA ASP A 140 14.92 17.91 -9.00
C ASP A 140 13.87 18.39 -8.00
N ARG A 141 12.58 18.09 -8.22
CA ARG A 141 11.46 18.56 -7.38
C ARG A 141 11.11 17.64 -6.22
N LEU A 142 11.51 16.38 -6.29
CA LEU A 142 11.15 15.35 -5.32
C LEU A 142 12.38 14.63 -4.77
N ASP A 143 12.33 14.23 -3.52
CA ASP A 143 13.27 13.26 -2.95
C ASP A 143 12.70 11.85 -3.19
N ASP A 144 13.04 11.30 -4.33
CA ASP A 144 12.54 10.02 -4.81
C ASP A 144 12.81 8.86 -3.85
N SER A 145 13.91 8.93 -3.09
CA SER A 145 14.25 7.92 -2.08
C SER A 145 13.15 7.71 -1.02
N LYS A 146 12.30 8.71 -0.82
CA LYS A 146 11.18 8.71 0.14
C LYS A 146 9.84 8.30 -0.44
N LEU A 147 9.74 8.10 -1.76
CA LEU A 147 8.47 7.92 -2.47
C LEU A 147 8.18 6.49 -2.91
N GLY A 148 9.13 5.59 -2.78
CA GLY A 148 9.06 4.21 -3.31
C GLY A 148 7.90 3.34 -2.80
N SER A 149 7.07 3.81 -1.86
CA SER A 149 5.83 3.13 -1.44
C SER A 149 4.65 3.38 -2.36
N PHE A 150 4.70 4.46 -3.18
CA PHE A 150 3.63 4.87 -4.07
C PHE A 150 3.88 4.39 -5.51
N ALA A 151 2.83 4.31 -6.32
CA ALA A 151 2.98 4.02 -7.74
C ALA A 151 3.69 5.19 -8.44
N HIS A 152 4.70 4.90 -9.25
CA HIS A 152 5.37 5.91 -10.05
C HIS A 152 4.86 5.85 -11.50
N TRP A 153 4.44 7.00 -12.00
CA TRP A 153 4.16 7.28 -13.39
C TRP A 153 5.19 8.30 -13.86
N VAL A 154 6.11 7.86 -14.70
CA VAL A 154 7.31 8.61 -15.07
C VAL A 154 7.17 9.15 -16.49
N ALA A 155 7.32 10.45 -16.66
CA ALA A 155 7.43 11.07 -17.97
C ALA A 155 8.90 11.16 -18.40
N GLN A 156 9.19 10.58 -19.56
CA GLN A 156 10.45 10.73 -20.25
C GLN A 156 10.24 10.45 -21.73
N TYR A 157 10.26 11.50 -22.54
CA TYR A 157 10.02 11.42 -23.99
C TYR A 157 11.28 10.93 -24.69
N ALA A 158 11.37 9.62 -24.89
CA ALA A 158 12.51 8.93 -25.44
C ALA A 158 12.09 7.55 -26.01
N SER A 159 12.99 6.92 -26.75
CA SER A 159 12.78 5.54 -27.23
C SER A 159 12.89 4.50 -26.10
N LYS A 160 13.50 4.87 -24.96
CA LYS A 160 13.71 4.02 -23.77
C LYS A 160 13.65 4.88 -22.53
N CYS A 161 12.97 4.38 -21.48
CA CYS A 161 13.01 5.00 -20.17
C CYS A 161 14.33 4.67 -19.47
N THR A 162 15.07 5.70 -19.08
CA THR A 162 16.35 5.59 -18.35
C THR A 162 16.23 5.95 -16.87
N TYR A 163 15.01 6.23 -16.39
CA TYR A 163 14.76 6.45 -14.97
C TYR A 163 15.22 5.25 -14.13
N GLY A 164 16.11 5.51 -13.18
CA GLY A 164 16.74 4.44 -12.38
C GLY A 164 15.88 3.82 -11.29
N GLY A 165 14.74 4.43 -10.95
CA GLY A 165 13.80 3.94 -9.96
C GLY A 165 12.81 2.91 -10.51
N LYS A 166 11.94 2.40 -9.64
CA LYS A 166 10.83 1.54 -10.05
C LYS A 166 9.65 2.38 -10.51
N TYR A 167 9.07 2.04 -11.64
CA TYR A 167 7.85 2.68 -12.15
C TYR A 167 6.87 1.65 -12.70
N GLY A 168 5.60 1.99 -12.67
CA GLY A 168 4.54 1.14 -13.18
C GLY A 168 3.96 1.64 -14.50
N ILE A 169 4.05 2.96 -14.75
CA ILE A 169 3.66 3.58 -16.02
C ILE A 169 4.79 4.47 -16.50
N TRP A 170 5.00 4.48 -17.81
CA TRP A 170 5.92 5.36 -18.53
C TRP A 170 5.16 6.15 -19.58
N GLN A 171 5.12 7.49 -19.43
CA GLN A 171 4.69 8.42 -20.45
C GLN A 171 5.88 8.68 -21.39
N TYR A 172 5.80 8.15 -22.60
CA TYR A 172 6.93 8.13 -23.52
C TYR A 172 6.87 9.18 -24.63
N SER A 173 5.74 9.86 -24.80
CA SER A 173 5.55 10.89 -25.83
C SER A 173 4.40 11.80 -25.47
N SER A 174 4.52 13.09 -25.78
CA SER A 174 3.44 14.09 -25.73
C SER A 174 2.88 14.43 -27.13
N GLY A 175 3.41 13.79 -28.18
CA GLY A 175 3.05 14.06 -29.58
C GLY A 175 2.26 12.94 -30.25
N GLY A 176 1.65 12.04 -29.49
CA GLY A 176 0.91 10.90 -30.05
C GLY A 176 -0.30 11.32 -30.89
N LYS A 177 -0.64 10.48 -31.86
CA LYS A 177 -1.88 10.62 -32.67
C LYS A 177 -2.72 9.39 -32.46
N VAL A 178 -3.94 9.58 -31.98
CA VAL A 178 -4.90 8.51 -31.70
C VAL A 178 -6.22 8.82 -32.40
N SER A 179 -6.70 7.88 -33.19
CA SER A 179 -8.02 8.05 -33.85
C SER A 179 -9.10 8.32 -32.81
N GLY A 180 -9.88 9.36 -33.00
CA GLY A 180 -10.91 9.81 -32.07
C GLY A 180 -10.50 10.97 -31.16
N ILE A 181 -9.24 11.42 -31.24
CA ILE A 181 -8.72 12.60 -30.55
C ILE A 181 -8.21 13.59 -31.60
N SER A 182 -8.62 14.85 -31.46
CA SER A 182 -8.10 15.93 -32.29
C SER A 182 -6.80 16.47 -31.68
N GLY A 183 -5.78 16.64 -32.51
CA GLY A 183 -4.47 17.13 -32.04
C GLY A 183 -3.58 16.04 -31.44
N ASN A 184 -2.71 16.46 -30.53
CA ASN A 184 -1.75 15.58 -29.84
C ASN A 184 -2.37 15.00 -28.56
N VAL A 185 -1.88 13.84 -28.17
CA VAL A 185 -2.23 13.19 -26.92
C VAL A 185 -1.00 12.51 -26.33
N ASP A 186 -0.90 12.53 -25.02
CA ASP A 186 0.17 11.87 -24.28
C ASP A 186 0.01 10.35 -24.32
N MET A 187 1.11 9.66 -24.54
CA MET A 187 1.14 8.23 -24.79
C MET A 187 1.85 7.50 -23.65
N ASP A 188 1.20 6.47 -23.12
CA ASP A 188 1.64 5.72 -21.95
C ASP A 188 1.83 4.22 -22.22
N LEU A 189 2.76 3.64 -21.47
CA LEU A 189 2.94 2.19 -21.35
C LEU A 189 2.84 1.78 -19.88
N SER A 190 1.89 0.91 -19.56
CA SER A 190 1.77 0.30 -18.24
C SER A 190 2.43 -1.06 -18.21
N TYR A 191 3.29 -1.29 -17.22
CA TYR A 191 4.03 -2.54 -16.97
C TYR A 191 3.47 -3.34 -15.81
N VAL A 192 2.43 -2.82 -15.14
CA VAL A 192 1.77 -3.41 -13.96
C VAL A 192 0.32 -3.67 -14.29
N ASP A 193 -0.19 -4.84 -13.90
CA ASP A 193 -1.63 -5.16 -13.98
C ASP A 193 -2.39 -4.52 -12.81
N TYR A 194 -2.54 -3.19 -12.90
CA TYR A 194 -3.28 -2.42 -11.92
C TYR A 194 -4.74 -2.84 -11.77
N PRO A 195 -5.47 -3.14 -12.87
CA PRO A 195 -6.87 -3.58 -12.77
C PRO A 195 -7.07 -4.80 -11.86
N SER A 196 -6.21 -5.81 -11.97
CA SER A 196 -6.28 -7.00 -11.13
C SER A 196 -5.94 -6.69 -9.67
N ILE A 197 -4.90 -5.88 -9.42
CA ILE A 197 -4.48 -5.49 -8.07
C ILE A 197 -5.59 -4.69 -7.38
N ILE A 198 -6.11 -3.66 -8.05
CA ILE A 198 -7.11 -2.74 -7.49
C ILE A 198 -8.40 -3.47 -7.16
N LYS A 199 -8.91 -4.31 -8.08
CA LYS A 199 -10.12 -5.10 -7.86
C LYS A 199 -9.94 -6.14 -6.75
N LYS A 200 -8.83 -6.86 -6.74
CA LYS A 200 -8.51 -7.86 -5.71
C LYS A 200 -8.48 -7.27 -4.30
N HIS A 201 -8.04 -6.04 -4.16
CA HIS A 201 -7.92 -5.38 -2.86
C HIS A 201 -9.10 -4.44 -2.53
N GLY A 202 -10.12 -4.36 -3.39
CA GLY A 202 -11.29 -3.51 -3.17
C GLY A 202 -10.95 -2.03 -3.04
N LEU A 203 -10.04 -1.54 -3.89
CA LEU A 203 -9.59 -0.16 -3.91
C LEU A 203 -10.32 0.65 -5.01
N ASN A 204 -10.13 1.98 -5.02
CA ASN A 204 -10.61 2.88 -6.08
C ASN A 204 -12.12 2.75 -6.35
N GLY A 205 -12.93 2.58 -5.30
CA GLY A 205 -14.38 2.44 -5.42
C GLY A 205 -14.88 1.05 -5.81
N TYR A 206 -14.00 0.08 -5.98
CA TYR A 206 -14.39 -1.33 -6.09
C TYR A 206 -14.74 -1.88 -4.71
N PRO A 207 -15.78 -2.74 -4.62
CA PRO A 207 -16.04 -3.47 -3.39
C PRO A 207 -14.86 -4.41 -3.10
N LYS A 208 -14.55 -4.63 -1.83
CA LYS A 208 -13.72 -5.79 -1.49
C LYS A 208 -14.44 -7.02 -2.04
N PRO A 209 -13.74 -7.95 -2.71
CA PRO A 209 -14.36 -9.22 -3.07
C PRO A 209 -15.01 -9.78 -1.81
N ASP A 210 -16.32 -10.06 -1.88
CA ASP A 210 -17.00 -10.77 -0.81
C ASP A 210 -16.25 -12.09 -0.63
N ALA A 211 -15.84 -12.37 0.60
CA ALA A 211 -15.30 -13.68 0.97
C ALA A 211 -16.38 -14.79 0.82
N ASP A 212 -17.60 -14.40 0.46
CA ASP A 212 -18.77 -15.26 0.36
C ASP A 212 -19.52 -15.07 -0.98
N LYS A 213 -18.97 -15.55 -2.07
CA LYS A 213 -19.77 -16.02 -3.21
C LYS A 213 -18.96 -17.03 -4.02
N ASN A 214 -18.70 -18.17 -3.43
CA ASN A 214 -18.52 -19.39 -4.20
C ASN A 214 -19.03 -20.59 -3.41
N THR A 215 -20.14 -21.14 -3.91
CA THR A 215 -20.69 -22.49 -3.66
C THR A 215 -21.10 -22.83 -2.23
N GLY A 216 -22.37 -23.29 -2.12
CA GLY A 216 -22.91 -23.95 -0.95
C GLY A 216 -22.02 -25.09 -0.44
N ALA A 217 -21.14 -24.73 0.46
CA ALA A 217 -20.51 -25.63 1.38
C ALA A 217 -20.74 -25.04 2.78
N LYS A 218 -21.28 -25.86 3.65
CA LYS A 218 -21.59 -25.61 5.05
C LYS A 218 -20.53 -24.74 5.69
N ALA A 219 -20.98 -23.78 6.55
CA ALA A 219 -20.13 -23.09 7.49
C ALA A 219 -19.34 -24.10 8.32
N GLU A 220 -18.17 -24.48 7.82
CA GLU A 220 -17.15 -25.09 8.65
C GLU A 220 -16.57 -24.00 9.51
N LYS A 221 -16.60 -24.23 10.82
CA LYS A 221 -15.82 -23.52 11.81
C LYS A 221 -14.44 -23.25 11.19
N ALA A 222 -14.01 -21.98 11.20
CA ALA A 222 -12.62 -21.64 10.94
C ALA A 222 -11.78 -22.42 11.95
N GLU A 223 -11.34 -23.59 11.56
CA GLU A 223 -10.32 -24.35 12.27
C GLU A 223 -9.05 -23.52 12.22
N ALA A 224 -8.46 -23.34 13.39
CA ALA A 224 -7.13 -22.79 13.57
C ALA A 224 -6.20 -23.45 12.54
N GLY A 225 -5.68 -22.67 11.60
CA GLY A 225 -4.78 -23.16 10.56
C GLY A 225 -3.65 -23.99 11.20
N ASN A 226 -3.64 -25.26 10.92
CA ASN A 226 -2.58 -26.25 11.12
C ASN A 226 -1.62 -26.07 12.33
N GLY A 227 -2.09 -25.59 13.47
CA GLY A 227 -1.36 -25.48 14.75
C GLY A 227 -0.10 -24.58 14.76
N LYS A 228 0.31 -23.99 13.64
CA LYS A 228 1.53 -23.14 13.56
C LYS A 228 1.25 -21.72 13.99
N LYS A 229 2.07 -21.23 14.92
CA LYS A 229 2.03 -19.88 15.49
C LYS A 229 2.82 -18.92 14.61
N THR A 230 2.24 -18.44 13.51
CA THR A 230 2.92 -17.58 12.53
C THR A 230 2.49 -16.11 12.62
N ALA A 231 3.35 -15.19 12.19
CA ALA A 231 3.01 -13.78 12.08
C ALA A 231 1.77 -13.55 11.18
N ASP A 232 1.62 -14.35 10.12
CA ASP A 232 0.50 -14.24 9.20
C ASP A 232 -0.83 -14.66 9.87
N ALA A 233 -0.80 -15.65 10.75
CA ALA A 233 -2.00 -16.11 11.45
C ALA A 233 -2.59 -15.02 12.36
N ILE A 234 -1.77 -14.35 13.18
CA ILE A 234 -2.27 -13.26 14.04
C ILE A 234 -2.67 -12.02 13.24
N ILE A 235 -1.93 -11.69 12.18
CA ILE A 235 -2.27 -10.56 11.30
C ILE A 235 -3.61 -10.83 10.63
N SER A 236 -3.87 -12.03 10.11
CA SER A 236 -5.14 -12.41 9.49
C SER A 236 -6.33 -12.28 10.45
N VAL A 237 -6.14 -12.59 11.72
CA VAL A 237 -7.19 -12.35 12.74
C VAL A 237 -7.54 -10.87 12.82
N MET A 238 -6.53 -9.99 12.93
CA MET A 238 -6.77 -8.54 13.00
C MET A 238 -7.34 -7.98 11.69
N GLU A 239 -6.88 -8.48 10.54
CA GLU A 239 -7.41 -8.10 9.22
C GLU A 239 -8.89 -8.46 9.08
N GLY A 240 -9.33 -9.57 9.67
CA GLY A 240 -10.75 -9.96 9.75
C GLY A 240 -11.61 -8.97 10.56
N TRP A 241 -11.00 -8.10 11.35
CA TRP A 241 -11.70 -7.06 12.13
C TRP A 241 -11.60 -5.66 11.52
N ILE A 242 -10.96 -5.49 10.36
CA ILE A 242 -10.89 -4.16 9.72
C ILE A 242 -12.29 -3.61 9.54
N GLY A 243 -12.47 -2.35 9.96
CA GLY A 243 -13.75 -1.65 9.96
C GLY A 243 -14.64 -1.93 11.19
N TYR A 244 -14.25 -2.80 12.12
CA TYR A 244 -14.88 -2.84 13.44
C TYR A 244 -14.60 -1.51 14.15
N SER A 245 -15.65 -0.83 14.62
CA SER A 245 -15.54 0.53 15.16
C SER A 245 -16.54 0.77 16.27
N GLU A 246 -16.29 1.83 17.03
CA GLU A 246 -17.25 2.32 18.03
C GLU A 246 -18.55 2.74 17.37
N LYS A 247 -18.48 3.41 16.21
CA LYS A 247 -19.63 3.86 15.43
C LYS A 247 -20.61 2.72 15.07
N ASN A 248 -20.09 1.54 14.71
CA ASN A 248 -20.96 0.39 14.36
C ASN A 248 -21.12 -0.65 15.45
N GLY A 249 -20.55 -0.41 16.64
CA GLY A 249 -20.61 -1.27 17.80
C GLY A 249 -19.85 -2.60 17.69
N LYS A 250 -19.24 -2.91 16.53
CA LYS A 250 -18.59 -4.22 16.29
C LYS A 250 -17.31 -4.39 17.10
N TYR A 251 -16.64 -3.31 17.54
CA TYR A 251 -15.46 -3.38 18.42
C TYR A 251 -15.74 -4.11 19.73
N LYS A 252 -16.98 -4.12 20.22
CA LYS A 252 -17.40 -4.86 21.41
C LYS A 252 -17.05 -6.34 21.33
N LYS A 253 -17.14 -6.94 20.15
CA LYS A 253 -16.75 -8.34 19.94
C LYS A 253 -15.28 -8.61 20.24
N ILE A 254 -14.39 -7.63 20.05
CA ILE A 254 -12.97 -7.73 20.37
C ILE A 254 -12.80 -7.73 21.90
N ILE A 255 -13.48 -6.82 22.59
CA ILE A 255 -13.49 -6.76 24.06
C ILE A 255 -14.08 -8.04 24.65
N ASP A 256 -15.14 -8.59 24.07
CA ASP A 256 -15.75 -9.84 24.51
C ASP A 256 -14.79 -11.03 24.39
N ILE A 257 -13.98 -11.09 23.32
CA ILE A 257 -12.94 -12.13 23.16
C ILE A 257 -11.92 -12.03 24.30
N TYR A 258 -11.41 -10.83 24.60
CA TYR A 258 -10.52 -10.64 25.74
C TYR A 258 -11.20 -11.03 27.06
N ASN A 259 -12.41 -10.59 27.31
CA ASN A 259 -13.16 -10.84 28.55
C ASN A 259 -13.51 -12.33 28.76
N SER A 260 -13.61 -13.11 27.69
CA SER A 260 -13.87 -14.57 27.74
C SER A 260 -12.62 -15.39 28.08
N HIS A 261 -11.43 -14.82 27.93
CA HIS A 261 -10.16 -15.48 28.22
C HIS A 261 -9.85 -15.46 29.74
N LYS A 262 -9.31 -16.54 30.26
CA LYS A 262 -8.88 -16.63 31.66
C LYS A 262 -7.45 -17.13 31.76
N PRO A 263 -6.65 -16.60 32.72
CA PRO A 263 -6.99 -15.50 33.62
C PRO A 263 -7.01 -14.16 32.88
N LEU A 264 -7.86 -13.23 33.32
CA LEU A 264 -7.84 -11.86 32.86
C LEU A 264 -6.56 -11.15 33.34
N ALA A 265 -6.00 -10.26 32.51
CA ALA A 265 -4.87 -9.43 32.91
C ALA A 265 -5.24 -8.63 34.17
N ARG A 266 -4.48 -8.86 35.22
CA ARG A 266 -4.69 -8.24 36.54
C ARG A 266 -6.12 -8.41 37.09
N GLY A 267 -6.85 -9.46 36.66
CA GLY A 267 -8.25 -9.72 37.08
C GLY A 267 -9.27 -8.73 36.48
N TYR A 268 -8.89 -7.80 35.63
CA TYR A 268 -9.76 -6.74 35.15
C TYR A 268 -10.61 -7.16 33.96
N LYS A 269 -11.93 -7.13 34.11
CA LYS A 269 -12.90 -7.28 33.03
C LYS A 269 -13.13 -5.92 32.36
N MET A 270 -12.78 -5.79 31.08
CA MET A 270 -12.94 -4.55 30.33
C MET A 270 -14.39 -4.14 30.14
N LYS A 271 -14.63 -2.84 30.25
CA LYS A 271 -15.87 -2.17 29.85
C LYS A 271 -15.77 -1.76 28.38
N TYR A 272 -16.91 -1.58 27.72
CA TYR A 272 -16.94 -1.08 26.34
C TYR A 272 -16.51 0.39 26.19
N THR A 273 -16.41 1.12 27.30
CA THR A 273 -15.91 2.50 27.35
C THR A 273 -14.39 2.62 27.51
N ASP A 274 -13.71 1.51 27.77
CA ASP A 274 -12.27 1.52 27.99
C ASP A 274 -11.52 1.64 26.65
N ALA A 275 -10.29 2.18 26.69
CA ALA A 275 -9.40 2.18 25.54
C ALA A 275 -9.03 0.74 25.15
N TRP A 276 -9.30 0.36 23.91
CA TRP A 276 -9.25 -1.04 23.47
C TRP A 276 -8.14 -1.37 22.46
N CYS A 277 -7.13 -0.49 22.32
CA CYS A 277 -6.00 -0.73 21.42
C CYS A 277 -5.22 -2.00 21.80
N ASP A 278 -4.83 -2.13 23.09
CA ASP A 278 -4.07 -3.28 23.56
C ASP A 278 -4.96 -4.54 23.70
N ALA A 279 -6.20 -4.36 24.09
CA ALA A 279 -7.19 -5.45 24.05
C ALA A 279 -7.32 -6.08 22.66
N THR A 280 -7.14 -5.31 21.59
CA THR A 280 -7.17 -5.84 20.21
C THR A 280 -6.00 -6.78 19.95
N VAL A 281 -4.79 -6.42 20.36
CA VAL A 281 -3.62 -7.29 20.23
C VAL A 281 -3.77 -8.55 21.08
N SER A 282 -4.25 -8.39 22.32
CA SER A 282 -4.54 -9.51 23.23
C SER A 282 -5.62 -10.44 22.68
N ALA A 283 -6.73 -9.89 22.18
CA ALA A 283 -7.79 -10.68 21.55
C ALA A 283 -7.31 -11.41 20.29
N ALA A 284 -6.43 -10.77 19.51
CA ALA A 284 -5.81 -11.42 18.35
C ALA A 284 -4.90 -12.57 18.78
N ALA A 285 -4.09 -12.40 19.83
CA ALA A 285 -3.27 -13.46 20.40
C ALA A 285 -4.10 -14.64 20.90
N ILE A 286 -5.24 -14.35 21.59
CA ILE A 286 -6.19 -15.38 22.06
C ILE A 286 -6.76 -16.16 20.86
N LYS A 287 -7.29 -15.47 19.85
CA LYS A 287 -7.90 -16.13 18.68
C LYS A 287 -6.89 -16.93 17.85
N ALA A 288 -5.64 -16.48 17.80
CA ALA A 288 -4.57 -17.15 17.09
C ALA A 288 -3.87 -18.26 17.93
N GLY A 289 -4.27 -18.48 19.20
CA GLY A 289 -3.63 -19.46 20.09
C GLY A 289 -2.19 -19.09 20.46
N MET A 290 -1.86 -17.79 20.57
CA MET A 290 -0.49 -17.26 20.74
C MET A 290 -0.27 -16.51 22.05
N THR A 291 -1.11 -16.72 23.05
CA THR A 291 -0.99 -16.04 24.34
C THR A 291 0.32 -16.39 25.08
N ASP A 292 0.87 -17.55 24.82
CA ASP A 292 2.19 -17.96 25.30
C ASP A 292 3.35 -17.17 24.67
N LEU A 293 3.24 -16.77 23.40
CA LEU A 293 4.24 -15.97 22.70
C LEU A 293 4.12 -14.48 23.03
N ILE A 294 2.92 -13.96 23.10
CA ILE A 294 2.63 -12.53 23.18
C ILE A 294 2.21 -12.12 24.59
N GLY A 295 1.41 -12.91 25.24
CA GLY A 295 0.71 -12.54 26.49
C GLY A 295 -0.67 -11.95 26.23
N THR A 296 -1.32 -11.53 27.32
CA THR A 296 -2.57 -10.79 27.29
C THR A 296 -2.49 -9.63 28.25
N GLU A 297 -2.81 -8.43 27.80
CA GLU A 297 -2.81 -7.19 28.57
C GLU A 297 -3.82 -6.21 27.96
N ILE A 298 -4.11 -5.14 28.67
CA ILE A 298 -4.99 -4.04 28.26
C ILE A 298 -4.36 -2.67 28.53
N SER A 299 -3.09 -2.67 28.89
CA SER A 299 -2.26 -1.48 29.10
C SER A 299 -0.97 -1.63 28.34
N CYS A 300 -0.77 -0.79 27.35
CA CYS A 300 0.39 -0.85 26.46
C CYS A 300 1.72 -0.89 27.23
N GLU A 301 1.88 -0.08 28.28
CA GLU A 301 3.12 -0.08 29.08
C GLU A 301 3.27 -1.35 29.92
N LYS A 302 2.19 -1.90 30.46
CA LYS A 302 2.26 -3.18 31.19
C LYS A 302 2.51 -4.36 30.24
N HIS A 303 2.08 -4.25 28.98
CA HIS A 303 2.41 -5.22 27.94
C HIS A 303 3.92 -5.19 27.62
N VAL A 304 4.57 -4.01 27.63
CA VAL A 304 6.05 -3.91 27.52
C VAL A 304 6.74 -4.74 28.62
N ALA A 305 6.24 -4.68 29.85
CA ALA A 305 6.81 -5.49 30.93
C ALA A 305 6.69 -7.00 30.66
N ILE A 306 5.58 -7.46 30.06
CA ILE A 306 5.42 -8.84 29.61
C ILE A 306 6.43 -9.17 28.51
N PHE A 307 6.61 -8.29 27.54
CA PHE A 307 7.57 -8.49 26.45
C PHE A 307 9.02 -8.52 26.95
N LYS A 308 9.37 -7.67 27.91
CA LYS A 308 10.68 -7.69 28.60
C LYS A 308 10.89 -9.04 29.31
N LYS A 309 9.90 -9.49 30.11
CA LYS A 309 9.96 -10.80 30.79
C LYS A 309 10.09 -11.99 29.83
N LYS A 310 9.49 -11.91 28.64
CA LYS A 310 9.60 -12.92 27.58
C LYS A 310 10.89 -12.83 26.77
N GLY A 311 11.73 -11.81 26.99
CA GLY A 311 12.96 -11.59 26.22
C GLY A 311 12.75 -11.30 24.74
N ILE A 312 11.63 -10.60 24.42
CA ILE A 312 11.26 -10.26 23.04
C ILE A 312 11.14 -8.76 22.81
N TRP A 313 11.38 -7.94 23.83
CA TRP A 313 11.34 -6.48 23.74
C TRP A 313 12.63 -5.91 23.12
N LEU A 314 12.46 -4.95 22.22
CA LEU A 314 13.51 -4.18 21.55
C LEU A 314 13.28 -2.70 21.86
N GLU A 315 14.15 -2.14 22.70
CA GLU A 315 14.04 -0.78 23.26
C GLU A 315 14.36 0.33 22.24
N ASP A 316 14.65 0.01 21.00
CA ASP A 316 15.07 0.95 19.97
C ASP A 316 13.97 1.16 18.92
N GLY A 317 13.36 2.37 18.92
CA GLY A 317 12.33 2.78 17.94
C GLY A 317 12.88 3.06 16.54
N THR A 318 14.21 3.15 16.38
CA THR A 318 14.85 3.49 15.10
C THR A 318 15.11 2.29 14.20
N ILE A 319 15.07 1.07 14.74
CA ILE A 319 15.32 -0.14 13.97
C ILE A 319 14.26 -0.36 12.88
N THR A 320 14.66 -1.06 11.83
CA THR A 320 13.70 -1.56 10.83
C THR A 320 12.98 -2.80 11.37
N PRO A 321 11.68 -2.72 11.66
CA PRO A 321 10.94 -3.87 12.19
C PRO A 321 10.71 -4.93 11.13
N LYS A 322 10.23 -6.09 11.57
CA LYS A 322 9.82 -7.21 10.72
C LYS A 322 8.30 -7.34 10.71
N ARG A 323 7.75 -7.96 9.67
CA ARG A 323 6.34 -8.39 9.67
C ARG A 323 6.05 -9.26 10.89
N GLY A 324 5.01 -8.93 11.64
CA GLY A 324 4.63 -9.58 12.88
C GLY A 324 5.24 -8.96 14.14
N ASP A 325 6.22 -8.06 14.02
CA ASP A 325 6.66 -7.31 15.21
C ASP A 325 5.47 -6.50 15.76
N ILE A 326 5.36 -6.44 17.08
CA ILE A 326 4.36 -5.63 17.78
C ILE A 326 5.03 -4.29 18.06
N ILE A 327 4.44 -3.22 17.51
CA ILE A 327 4.95 -1.85 17.65
C ILE A 327 4.21 -1.13 18.76
N LEU A 328 4.94 -0.38 19.56
CA LEU A 328 4.38 0.47 20.61
C LEU A 328 4.78 1.92 20.39
N TYR A 329 3.88 2.81 20.77
CA TYR A 329 4.02 4.25 20.59
C TYR A 329 3.91 4.98 21.92
N ASN A 330 4.65 6.08 22.02
CA ASN A 330 4.46 7.11 23.02
C ASN A 330 4.05 8.41 22.32
N TRP A 331 2.78 8.77 22.41
CA TRP A 331 2.26 10.00 21.77
C TRP A 331 2.69 11.29 22.47
N LYS A 332 3.35 11.21 23.61
CA LYS A 332 3.80 12.38 24.38
C LYS A 332 5.21 12.84 23.99
N ASP A 333 5.93 12.00 23.25
CA ASP A 333 7.30 12.30 22.82
C ASP A 333 7.46 11.95 21.34
N SER A 334 7.94 12.90 20.54
CA SER A 334 8.15 12.76 19.10
C SER A 334 9.63 12.66 18.71
N THR A 335 10.51 12.43 19.68
CA THR A 335 11.96 12.35 19.50
C THR A 335 12.48 10.91 19.64
N GLN A 336 13.73 10.68 19.23
CA GLN A 336 14.43 9.42 19.43
C GLN A 336 15.76 9.73 20.16
N PRO A 337 16.18 8.88 21.12
CA PRO A 337 15.49 7.68 21.60
C PRO A 337 14.22 8.02 22.39
N ASN A 338 13.15 7.25 22.17
CA ASN A 338 11.89 7.41 22.88
C ASN A 338 11.80 6.32 23.97
N ASP A 339 11.98 6.70 25.24
CA ASP A 339 12.01 5.80 26.39
C ASP A 339 10.83 5.97 27.37
N GLY A 340 9.88 6.85 27.00
CA GLY A 340 8.68 7.13 27.78
C GLY A 340 7.65 6.01 27.80
N SER A 341 6.56 6.20 28.53
CA SER A 341 5.49 5.22 28.65
C SER A 341 4.71 5.02 27.35
N SER A 342 4.50 3.77 26.99
CA SER A 342 3.72 3.37 25.81
C SER A 342 2.24 3.68 26.00
N THR A 343 1.65 4.37 25.02
CA THR A 343 0.24 4.82 25.04
C THR A 343 -0.60 4.18 23.95
N HIS A 344 0.02 3.52 22.96
CA HIS A 344 -0.69 2.84 21.87
C HIS A 344 0.12 1.65 21.34
N ILE A 345 -0.56 0.72 20.64
CA ILE A 345 0.02 -0.55 20.20
C ILE A 345 -0.62 -1.01 18.89
N GLY A 346 0.17 -1.72 18.07
CA GLY A 346 -0.31 -2.36 16.85
C GLY A 346 0.59 -3.51 16.40
N ILE A 347 0.30 -4.14 15.28
CA ILE A 347 1.12 -5.20 14.67
C ILE A 347 1.61 -4.76 13.31
N VAL A 348 2.91 -4.88 13.08
CA VAL A 348 3.57 -4.58 11.79
C VAL A 348 3.12 -5.60 10.74
N THR A 349 2.43 -5.13 9.70
CA THR A 349 1.96 -5.99 8.61
C THR A 349 2.90 -5.97 7.42
N LYS A 350 3.66 -4.89 7.25
CA LYS A 350 4.57 -4.73 6.12
C LYS A 350 5.63 -3.68 6.43
N VAL A 351 6.83 -3.93 5.96
CA VAL A 351 7.90 -2.91 5.89
C VAL A 351 8.39 -2.87 4.45
N LYS A 352 8.34 -1.70 3.84
CA LYS A 352 8.77 -1.50 2.46
C LYS A 352 9.22 -0.05 2.26
N ASN A 353 10.36 0.13 1.62
CA ASN A 353 10.90 1.45 1.25
C ASN A 353 10.98 2.45 2.43
N GLY A 354 11.44 1.98 3.60
CA GLY A 354 11.55 2.83 4.79
C GLY A 354 10.21 3.15 5.47
N MET A 355 9.09 2.58 5.00
CA MET A 355 7.77 2.77 5.59
C MET A 355 7.28 1.48 6.26
N ILE A 356 6.65 1.64 7.42
CA ILE A 356 6.03 0.58 8.20
C ILE A 356 4.52 0.70 8.05
N THR A 357 3.85 -0.37 7.63
CA THR A 357 2.39 -0.46 7.70
C THR A 357 2.01 -1.29 8.91
N VAL A 358 1.18 -0.74 9.77
CA VAL A 358 0.74 -1.31 11.04
C VAL A 358 -0.77 -1.49 11.03
N ILE A 359 -1.28 -2.60 11.52
CA ILE A 359 -2.70 -2.79 11.82
C ILE A 359 -2.91 -2.54 13.31
N GLU A 360 -3.89 -1.71 13.65
CA GLU A 360 -4.16 -1.23 14.99
C GLU A 360 -5.62 -1.35 15.35
N GLY A 361 -5.92 -1.66 16.61
CA GLY A 361 -7.22 -1.42 17.21
C GLY A 361 -7.32 -0.01 17.79
N ASN A 362 -8.52 0.49 17.90
CA ASN A 362 -8.79 1.84 18.40
C ASN A 362 -8.02 2.97 17.65
N HIS A 363 -7.66 2.72 16.39
CA HIS A 363 -7.14 3.75 15.52
C HIS A 363 -8.31 4.57 14.98
N LYS A 364 -8.46 5.83 15.45
CA LYS A 364 -9.63 6.66 15.16
C LYS A 364 -10.95 5.91 15.48
N ASN A 365 -11.00 5.28 16.65
CA ASN A 365 -12.14 4.49 17.15
C ASN A 365 -12.53 3.30 16.26
N ALA A 366 -11.57 2.75 15.48
CA ALA A 366 -11.78 1.59 14.62
C ALA A 366 -10.55 0.68 14.55
N VAL A 367 -10.72 -0.53 13.99
CA VAL A 367 -9.60 -1.34 13.52
C VAL A 367 -9.23 -0.88 12.12
N GLY A 368 -7.97 -0.52 11.92
CA GLY A 368 -7.50 -0.01 10.64
C GLY A 368 -5.98 0.00 10.51
N TYR A 369 -5.52 0.45 9.37
CA TYR A 369 -4.09 0.58 9.08
C TYR A 369 -3.56 1.99 9.36
N ARG A 370 -2.31 2.04 9.82
CA ARG A 370 -1.47 3.22 9.88
C ARG A 370 -0.20 2.97 9.08
N THR A 371 0.28 3.97 8.35
CA THR A 371 1.59 3.91 7.68
C THR A 371 2.47 5.04 8.21
N ILE A 372 3.69 4.69 8.63
CA ILE A 372 4.65 5.60 9.26
C ILE A 372 6.07 5.31 8.76
N PRO A 373 6.99 6.26 8.79
CA PRO A 373 8.39 5.99 8.46
C PRO A 373 9.08 5.15 9.55
N VAL A 374 10.06 4.34 9.14
CA VAL A 374 11.01 3.72 10.07
C VAL A 374 11.72 4.82 10.86
N GLY A 375 11.88 4.62 12.17
CA GLY A 375 12.49 5.62 13.05
C GLY A 375 11.61 6.83 13.35
N TRP A 376 10.29 6.75 13.08
CA TRP A 376 9.37 7.83 13.46
C TRP A 376 9.44 8.13 14.96
N GLY A 377 9.62 9.39 15.34
CA GLY A 377 9.91 9.81 16.70
C GLY A 377 8.97 9.27 17.78
N TYR A 378 7.70 9.06 17.45
CA TYR A 378 6.71 8.50 18.38
C TYR A 378 6.83 7.00 18.63
N ILE A 379 7.73 6.27 17.94
CA ILE A 379 7.90 4.84 18.16
C ILE A 379 8.68 4.62 19.45
N ARG A 380 8.03 3.99 20.44
CA ARG A 380 8.64 3.62 21.71
C ARG A 380 9.58 2.42 21.59
N GLY A 381 9.24 1.47 20.75
CA GLY A 381 9.98 0.25 20.53
C GLY A 381 9.11 -0.86 19.95
N TYR A 382 9.70 -2.07 19.92
CA TYR A 382 9.05 -3.24 19.32
C TYR A 382 9.14 -4.45 20.21
N ALA A 383 8.12 -5.32 20.18
CA ALA A 383 8.28 -6.69 20.61
C ALA A 383 8.36 -7.61 19.38
N ARG A 384 9.26 -8.58 19.42
CA ARG A 384 9.51 -9.56 18.35
C ARG A 384 9.18 -10.97 18.81
N PRO A 385 7.92 -11.42 18.73
CA PRO A 385 7.55 -12.76 19.13
C PRO A 385 8.29 -13.82 18.31
N LYS A 386 8.61 -14.95 18.97
CA LYS A 386 9.32 -16.07 18.32
C LYS A 386 8.34 -16.95 17.57
N TYR A 387 7.80 -16.42 16.48
CA TYR A 387 6.87 -17.17 15.61
C TYR A 387 7.52 -18.38 14.96
N ASP A 388 6.71 -19.38 14.66
CA ASP A 388 7.09 -20.46 13.77
C ASP A 388 7.40 -19.92 12.37
N LYS A 389 8.26 -20.63 11.63
CA LYS A 389 8.54 -20.23 10.24
C LYS A 389 7.24 -20.30 9.43
N SER A 390 6.79 -19.15 8.93
CA SER A 390 5.63 -19.05 8.04
C SER A 390 5.90 -19.76 6.73
N ALA A 391 4.90 -20.47 6.21
CA ALA A 391 4.91 -20.94 4.81
C ALA A 391 5.01 -19.77 3.81
N PHE A 392 4.61 -18.56 4.22
CA PHE A 392 4.73 -17.29 3.47
C PHE A 392 6.09 -16.60 3.64
N ALA A 393 7.09 -17.17 4.32
CA ALA A 393 8.47 -16.76 4.16
C ALA A 393 8.95 -16.86 2.69
N SER A 394 8.16 -17.50 1.84
CA SER A 394 8.29 -17.52 0.38
C SER A 394 7.70 -16.29 -0.34
N ALA A 395 6.94 -15.40 0.31
CA ALA A 395 6.34 -14.21 -0.36
C ALA A 395 7.36 -13.09 -0.66
N ASN A 396 8.57 -13.15 -0.11
CA ASN A 396 9.73 -12.38 -0.57
C ASN A 396 10.61 -13.16 -1.57
N LYS A 397 10.17 -14.35 -1.98
CA LYS A 397 10.87 -15.13 -3.00
C LYS A 397 10.51 -14.56 -4.35
N LYS A 398 11.53 -14.19 -5.12
CA LYS A 398 11.36 -13.78 -6.51
C LYS A 398 10.58 -14.86 -7.27
N SER A 399 9.73 -14.46 -8.18
CA SER A 399 8.99 -15.39 -9.03
C SER A 399 9.96 -16.23 -9.87
N VAL A 400 9.52 -17.38 -10.36
CA VAL A 400 10.29 -18.21 -11.29
C VAL A 400 10.70 -17.41 -12.52
N ASP A 401 9.89 -16.47 -12.96
CA ASP A 401 10.17 -15.56 -14.08
C ASP A 401 11.32 -14.60 -13.76
N GLU A 402 11.32 -13.98 -12.58
CA GLU A 402 12.39 -13.08 -12.16
C GLU A 402 13.71 -13.83 -11.98
N ILE A 403 13.66 -15.02 -11.38
CA ILE A 403 14.84 -15.88 -11.24
C ILE A 403 15.35 -16.37 -12.60
N ALA A 404 14.46 -16.71 -13.53
CA ALA A 404 14.87 -17.10 -14.89
C ALA A 404 15.59 -15.95 -15.61
N ARG A 405 15.12 -14.72 -15.49
CA ARG A 405 15.80 -13.53 -16.01
C ARG A 405 17.17 -13.29 -15.35
N GLU A 406 17.26 -13.49 -14.03
CA GLU A 406 18.54 -13.42 -13.32
C GLU A 406 19.52 -14.54 -13.71
N VAL A 407 19.02 -15.72 -14.02
CA VAL A 407 19.80 -16.84 -14.57
C VAL A 407 20.36 -16.48 -15.94
N ILE A 408 19.54 -15.89 -16.82
CA ILE A 408 19.94 -15.40 -18.13
C ILE A 408 21.00 -14.29 -18.00
N ALA A 409 20.83 -13.40 -17.01
CA ALA A 409 21.81 -12.35 -16.66
C ALA A 409 23.06 -12.87 -15.94
N GLY A 410 23.27 -14.20 -15.81
CA GLY A 410 24.46 -14.79 -15.22
C GLY A 410 24.59 -14.76 -13.70
N LYS A 411 23.64 -14.18 -12.98
CA LYS A 411 23.71 -13.97 -11.52
C LYS A 411 23.73 -15.25 -10.68
N TRP A 412 23.32 -16.37 -11.24
CA TRP A 412 23.22 -17.66 -10.57
C TRP A 412 24.34 -18.65 -10.92
N GLY A 413 25.26 -18.25 -11.81
CA GLY A 413 26.33 -19.12 -12.33
C GLY A 413 25.80 -20.18 -13.31
N ASN A 414 26.60 -21.24 -13.58
CA ASN A 414 26.29 -22.24 -14.60
C ASN A 414 26.24 -23.67 -14.04
N GLY A 415 25.59 -24.58 -14.78
CA GLY A 415 25.59 -26.03 -14.53
C GLY A 415 25.19 -26.41 -13.09
N ASN A 416 25.92 -27.34 -12.50
CA ASN A 416 25.66 -27.85 -11.16
C ASN A 416 25.77 -26.80 -10.05
N ALA A 417 26.59 -25.77 -10.22
CA ALA A 417 26.70 -24.66 -9.28
C ALA A 417 25.38 -23.86 -9.23
N ARG A 418 24.79 -23.56 -10.38
CA ARG A 418 23.44 -22.94 -10.50
C ARG A 418 22.40 -23.81 -9.81
N LYS A 419 22.37 -25.12 -10.10
CA LYS A 419 21.40 -26.06 -9.50
C LYS A 419 21.48 -26.05 -7.98
N ARG A 420 22.70 -26.09 -7.40
CA ARG A 420 22.90 -26.02 -5.93
C ARG A 420 22.46 -24.69 -5.35
N LYS A 421 22.83 -23.55 -5.97
CA LYS A 421 22.45 -22.21 -5.50
C LYS A 421 20.91 -22.01 -5.51
N LEU A 422 20.25 -22.40 -6.59
CA LEU A 422 18.77 -22.30 -6.72
C LEU A 422 18.10 -23.17 -5.67
N LYS A 423 18.53 -24.43 -5.49
CA LYS A 423 17.99 -25.34 -4.46
C LYS A 423 18.22 -24.78 -3.04
N LYS A 424 19.40 -24.26 -2.74
CA LYS A 424 19.73 -23.63 -1.44
C LYS A 424 18.86 -22.40 -1.17
N ALA A 425 18.54 -21.63 -2.20
CA ALA A 425 17.61 -20.51 -2.15
C ALA A 425 16.14 -20.94 -2.19
N GLY A 426 15.88 -22.25 -2.23
CA GLY A 426 14.55 -22.87 -2.17
C GLY A 426 13.77 -22.80 -3.48
N TYR A 427 14.39 -22.58 -4.62
CA TYR A 427 13.75 -22.62 -5.94
C TYR A 427 13.78 -24.01 -6.54
N ASP A 428 12.71 -24.35 -7.28
CA ASP A 428 12.70 -25.54 -8.12
C ASP A 428 13.54 -25.25 -9.38
N TYR A 429 14.67 -25.96 -9.49
CA TYR A 429 15.58 -25.81 -10.61
C TYR A 429 14.93 -26.16 -11.95
N ALA A 430 14.07 -27.20 -11.99
CA ALA A 430 13.43 -27.63 -13.23
C ALA A 430 12.45 -26.58 -13.74
N ALA A 431 11.64 -26.00 -12.84
CA ALA A 431 10.73 -24.91 -13.17
C ALA A 431 11.48 -23.66 -13.67
N VAL A 432 12.56 -23.26 -12.97
CA VAL A 432 13.39 -22.11 -13.38
C VAL A 432 14.04 -22.39 -14.75
N GLN A 433 14.62 -23.56 -14.97
CA GLN A 433 15.29 -23.89 -16.24
C GLN A 433 14.29 -23.96 -17.40
N LYS A 434 13.10 -24.53 -17.18
CA LYS A 434 12.01 -24.54 -18.18
C LYS A 434 11.67 -23.10 -18.60
N LYS A 435 11.59 -22.18 -17.63
CA LYS A 435 11.30 -20.77 -17.92
C LYS A 435 12.46 -20.07 -18.62
N VAL A 436 13.71 -20.34 -18.23
CA VAL A 436 14.90 -19.85 -18.94
C VAL A 436 14.83 -20.26 -20.41
N ASN A 437 14.57 -21.54 -20.68
CA ASN A 437 14.51 -22.07 -22.05
C ASN A 437 13.38 -21.45 -22.90
N LEU A 438 12.30 -20.96 -22.25
CA LEU A 438 11.21 -20.22 -22.90
C LEU A 438 11.55 -18.76 -23.18
N LEU A 439 12.48 -18.18 -22.42
CA LEU A 439 12.84 -16.76 -22.53
C LEU A 439 14.05 -16.53 -23.46
N VAL A 440 14.81 -17.57 -23.80
CA VAL A 440 15.96 -17.51 -24.71
C VAL A 440 15.66 -18.09 -26.11
N LYS A 441 14.45 -18.61 -26.33
CA LYS A 441 13.91 -18.92 -27.67
C LYS A 441 13.30 -17.67 -28.28
#